data_1e74389be12cd5aea3fb99c7680071ba
#
_entry.id   1e74389be12cd5aea3fb99c7680071ba
#
_cell.length_a   1.000
_cell.length_b   1.000
_cell.length_c   1.000
_cell.angle_alpha   90.00
_cell.angle_beta   90.00
_cell.angle_gamma   90.00
#
_symmetry.space_group_name_H-M   'P 1'
#
loop_
_entity.id
_entity.type
_entity.pdbx_description
1 polymer ?
#
loop_
_entity_poly.entity_id
_entity_poly.type
_entity_poly.pdbx_seq_one_letter_code
_entity_poly.pdbx_strand_id
1 'polypeptide(L)'
;MGRNVIVDAGFLVALLSRRDSHHGWAVANAAGHPPPWSSCEAVLSEAFHLLGAPGRSALSGLLRRRAVVSAFDLAKDMQPVLTLMQKYANVPMSLADACLVRMTETRADPIILTTDGDFRIYRRHSRQMVPCVIPS
;
A
#
# COMPACT_ATOMS: atom_id res chain seq x y z
N MET A 1 7.75 18.61 7.99
CA MET A 1 7.21 17.84 6.87
C MET A 1 6.88 16.45 7.31
N GLY A 2 5.70 15.98 6.98
CA GLY A 2 5.28 14.64 7.31
C GLY A 2 5.96 13.57 6.47
N ARG A 3 5.84 12.32 6.90
CA ARG A 3 6.29 11.18 6.13
C ARG A 3 5.41 10.98 4.89
N ASN A 4 5.96 10.34 3.87
CA ASN A 4 5.20 9.88 2.72
C ASN A 4 4.55 8.54 3.07
N VAL A 5 3.28 8.56 3.46
CA VAL A 5 2.55 7.37 3.87
C VAL A 5 1.95 6.70 2.63
N ILE A 6 2.30 5.44 2.43
CA ILE A 6 1.86 4.62 1.30
C ILE A 6 1.00 3.50 1.87
N VAL A 7 -0.14 3.21 1.26
CA VAL A 7 -1.07 2.21 1.80
C VAL A 7 -1.29 1.07 0.83
N ASP A 8 -1.30 -0.15 1.37
CA ASP A 8 -1.60 -1.38 0.67
C ASP A 8 -3.10 -1.72 0.81
N ALA A 9 -3.58 -2.62 -0.04
CA ALA A 9 -4.98 -3.08 -0.02
C ALA A 9 -5.37 -3.65 1.34
N GLY A 10 -4.52 -4.46 1.97
CA GLY A 10 -4.82 -5.04 3.28
C GLY A 10 -5.08 -4.00 4.36
N PHE A 11 -4.32 -2.90 4.35
CA PHE A 11 -4.56 -1.79 5.28
C PHE A 11 -5.93 -1.14 5.03
N LEU A 12 -6.23 -0.83 3.76
CA LEU A 12 -7.50 -0.20 3.39
C LEU A 12 -8.69 -1.09 3.74
N VAL A 13 -8.61 -2.38 3.44
CA VAL A 13 -9.67 -3.34 3.79
C VAL A 13 -9.85 -3.43 5.31
N ALA A 14 -8.75 -3.54 6.05
CA ALA A 14 -8.80 -3.62 7.51
C ALA A 14 -9.40 -2.35 8.12
N LEU A 15 -9.05 -1.18 7.58
CA LEU A 15 -9.57 0.10 8.06
C LEU A 15 -11.08 0.24 7.79
N LEU A 16 -11.54 -0.20 6.62
CA LEU A 16 -12.90 0.03 6.15
C LEU A 16 -13.86 -1.13 6.42
N SER A 17 -13.39 -2.22 7.04
CA SER A 17 -14.19 -3.37 7.42
C SER A 17 -14.04 -3.64 8.90
N ARG A 18 -15.09 -3.39 9.69
CA ARG A 18 -15.07 -3.62 11.15
C ARG A 18 -14.88 -5.09 11.50
N ARG A 19 -15.18 -6.00 10.57
CA ARG A 19 -15.06 -7.45 10.78
C ARG A 19 -13.66 -7.98 10.48
N ASP A 20 -12.80 -7.16 9.88
CA ASP A 20 -11.44 -7.57 9.59
C ASP A 20 -10.66 -7.78 10.89
N SER A 21 -9.90 -8.87 10.97
CA SER A 21 -9.12 -9.21 12.17
C SER A 21 -8.09 -8.13 12.53
N HIS A 22 -7.66 -7.33 11.56
CA HIS A 22 -6.68 -6.26 11.76
C HIS A 22 -7.32 -4.87 11.82
N HIS A 23 -8.65 -4.79 12.01
CA HIS A 23 -9.34 -3.50 12.04
C HIS A 23 -8.78 -2.57 13.13
N GLY A 24 -8.60 -3.06 14.34
CA GLY A 24 -8.06 -2.25 15.45
C GLY A 24 -6.66 -1.73 15.15
N TRP A 25 -5.80 -2.57 14.59
CA TRP A 25 -4.46 -2.16 14.16
C TRP A 25 -4.53 -1.05 13.09
N ALA A 26 -5.41 -1.21 12.12
CA ALA A 26 -5.56 -0.21 11.05
C ALA A 26 -6.04 1.14 11.57
N VAL A 27 -7.03 1.13 12.48
CA VAL A 27 -7.53 2.36 13.10
C VAL A 27 -6.42 3.08 13.88
N ALA A 28 -5.64 2.33 14.68
CA ALA A 28 -4.55 2.90 15.45
C ALA A 28 -3.47 3.50 14.55
N ASN A 29 -3.13 2.81 13.45
CA ASN A 29 -2.11 3.31 12.53
C ASN A 29 -2.61 4.46 11.66
N ALA A 30 -3.90 4.50 11.33
CA ALA A 30 -4.48 5.66 10.67
C ALA A 30 -4.37 6.92 11.54
N ALA A 31 -4.53 6.79 12.85
CA ALA A 31 -4.36 7.91 13.77
C ALA A 31 -2.90 8.34 13.88
N GLY A 32 -1.96 7.39 13.89
CA GLY A 32 -0.52 7.67 13.97
C GLY A 32 0.11 8.11 12.65
N HIS A 33 -0.53 7.81 11.54
CA HIS A 33 -0.06 8.15 10.18
C HIS A 33 -1.21 8.76 9.39
N PRO A 34 -1.58 10.02 9.69
CA PRO A 34 -2.78 10.60 9.11
C PRO A 34 -2.68 10.81 7.60
N PRO A 35 -3.83 10.85 6.90
CA PRO A 35 -3.85 11.12 5.46
C PRO A 35 -3.29 12.53 5.15
N PRO A 36 -2.91 12.81 3.90
CA PRO A 36 -3.19 11.99 2.72
C PRO A 36 -2.31 10.75 2.62
N TRP A 37 -2.90 9.66 2.14
CA TRP A 37 -2.20 8.40 1.88
C TRP A 37 -2.05 8.21 0.38
N SER A 38 -0.85 7.81 -0.05
CA SER A 38 -0.59 7.51 -1.46
C SER A 38 -0.75 6.02 -1.73
N SER A 39 -1.25 5.69 -2.90
CA SER A 39 -1.35 4.31 -3.34
C SER A 39 -1.23 4.25 -4.87
N CYS A 40 -1.53 3.09 -5.45
CA CYS A 40 -1.47 2.87 -6.89
C CYS A 40 -2.75 2.18 -7.37
N GLU A 41 -2.99 2.22 -8.67
CA GLU A 41 -4.20 1.65 -9.26
C GLU A 41 -4.34 0.16 -9.00
N ALA A 42 -3.22 -0.60 -9.03
CA ALA A 42 -3.26 -2.03 -8.74
C ALA A 42 -3.76 -2.32 -7.32
N VAL A 43 -3.32 -1.55 -6.33
CA VAL A 43 -3.79 -1.65 -4.94
C VAL A 43 -5.26 -1.29 -4.84
N LEU A 44 -5.67 -0.20 -5.49
CA LEU A 44 -7.07 0.25 -5.44
C LEU A 44 -8.01 -0.77 -6.08
N SER A 45 -7.60 -1.37 -7.19
CA SER A 45 -8.37 -2.44 -7.85
C SER A 45 -8.59 -3.62 -6.89
N GLU A 46 -7.55 -4.06 -6.21
CA GLU A 46 -7.65 -5.15 -5.24
C GLU A 46 -8.54 -4.79 -4.06
N ALA A 47 -8.36 -3.59 -3.50
CA ALA A 47 -9.16 -3.13 -2.36
C ALA A 47 -10.65 -3.07 -2.71
N PHE A 48 -11.01 -2.51 -3.87
CA PHE A 48 -12.40 -2.47 -4.32
C PHE A 48 -12.97 -3.87 -4.52
N HIS A 49 -12.15 -4.80 -5.03
CA HIS A 49 -12.59 -6.19 -5.22
C HIS A 49 -12.89 -6.88 -3.89
N LEU A 50 -12.06 -6.63 -2.87
CA LEU A 50 -12.18 -7.30 -1.58
C LEU A 50 -13.25 -6.68 -0.68
N LEU A 51 -13.59 -5.41 -0.86
CA LEU A 51 -14.56 -4.70 -0.04
C LEU A 51 -16.00 -5.00 -0.47
N GLY A 52 -16.90 -5.21 0.49
CA GLY A 52 -18.34 -5.23 0.23
C GLY A 52 -18.88 -3.82 -0.04
N ALA A 53 -20.18 -3.72 -0.35
CA ALA A 53 -20.79 -2.46 -0.78
C ALA A 53 -20.54 -1.28 0.16
N PRO A 54 -20.70 -1.41 1.51
CA PRO A 54 -20.43 -0.27 2.41
C PRO A 54 -18.96 0.17 2.37
N GLY A 55 -18.02 -0.78 2.32
CA GLY A 55 -16.60 -0.48 2.25
C GLY A 55 -16.20 0.19 0.94
N ARG A 56 -16.79 -0.25 -0.17
CA ARG A 56 -16.56 0.36 -1.49
C ARG A 56 -17.02 1.82 -1.51
N SER A 57 -18.16 2.11 -0.93
CA SER A 57 -18.66 3.48 -0.81
C SER A 57 -17.72 4.32 0.04
N ALA A 58 -17.22 3.77 1.15
CA ALA A 58 -16.29 4.47 2.03
C ALA A 58 -14.96 4.75 1.32
N LEU A 59 -14.42 3.78 0.59
CA LEU A 59 -13.17 3.98 -0.18
C LEU A 59 -13.35 5.04 -1.26
N SER A 60 -14.49 5.02 -1.96
CA SER A 60 -14.80 6.05 -2.96
C SER A 60 -14.81 7.45 -2.33
N GLY A 61 -15.36 7.56 -1.11
CA GLY A 61 -15.36 8.82 -0.36
C GLY A 61 -13.94 9.30 -0.03
N LEU A 62 -13.07 8.39 0.41
CA LEU A 62 -11.67 8.72 0.68
C LEU A 62 -10.94 9.22 -0.58
N LEU A 63 -11.23 8.61 -1.73
CA LEU A 63 -10.64 9.04 -3.00
C LEU A 63 -11.16 10.41 -3.44
N ARG A 64 -12.47 10.65 -3.31
CA ARG A 64 -13.06 11.93 -3.70
C ARG A 64 -12.52 13.11 -2.91
N ARG A 65 -12.33 12.94 -1.59
CA ARG A 65 -11.78 14.01 -0.75
C ARG A 65 -10.27 13.98 -0.62
N ARG A 66 -9.60 13.16 -1.44
CA ARG A 66 -8.14 13.06 -1.54
C ARG A 66 -7.45 12.65 -0.23
N ALA A 67 -8.14 11.92 0.61
CA ALA A 67 -7.51 11.23 1.74
C ALA A 67 -6.67 10.04 1.26
N VAL A 68 -7.12 9.39 0.17
CA VAL A 68 -6.33 8.40 -0.58
C VAL A 68 -6.11 8.97 -1.98
N VAL A 69 -4.87 8.94 -2.44
CA VAL A 69 -4.48 9.48 -3.75
C VAL A 69 -3.81 8.39 -4.58
N SER A 70 -4.29 8.19 -5.81
CA SER A 70 -3.58 7.36 -6.78
C SER A 70 -2.39 8.17 -7.31
N ALA A 71 -1.19 7.81 -6.89
CA ALA A 71 -0.02 8.67 -7.04
C ALA A 71 1.17 7.94 -7.68
N PHE A 72 0.89 6.94 -8.54
CA PHE A 72 1.92 6.17 -9.20
C PHE A 72 1.60 6.01 -10.68
N ASP A 73 2.56 6.33 -11.53
CA ASP A 73 2.44 6.16 -12.97
C ASP A 73 3.20 4.91 -13.39
N LEU A 74 2.48 3.80 -13.53
CA LEU A 74 3.05 2.51 -13.92
C LEU A 74 3.72 2.58 -15.30
N ALA A 75 3.13 3.30 -16.24
CA ALA A 75 3.69 3.41 -17.59
C ALA A 75 5.10 4.00 -17.56
N LYS A 76 5.32 5.00 -16.70
CA LYS A 76 6.63 5.65 -16.55
C LYS A 76 7.64 4.72 -15.87
N ASP A 77 7.21 3.94 -14.88
CA ASP A 77 8.10 3.11 -14.06
C ASP A 77 8.00 1.62 -14.39
N MET A 78 7.53 1.28 -15.59
CA MET A 78 7.28 -0.11 -15.99
C MET A 78 8.51 -1.00 -15.81
N GLN A 79 9.69 -0.57 -16.28
CA GLN A 79 10.88 -1.41 -16.22
C GLN A 79 11.35 -1.69 -14.79
N PRO A 80 11.49 -0.70 -13.89
CA PRO A 80 11.80 -1.00 -12.49
C PRO A 80 10.79 -1.93 -11.83
N VAL A 81 9.50 -1.78 -12.11
CA VAL A 81 8.46 -2.63 -11.54
C VAL A 81 8.61 -4.08 -12.01
N LEU A 82 8.79 -4.29 -13.32
CA LEU A 82 8.97 -5.64 -13.87
C LEU A 82 10.26 -6.30 -13.36
N THR A 83 11.31 -5.52 -13.18
CA THR A 83 12.58 -6.00 -12.62
C THR A 83 12.39 -6.51 -11.18
N LEU A 84 11.63 -5.78 -10.36
CA LEU A 84 11.30 -6.22 -9.01
C LEU A 84 10.52 -7.53 -9.02
N MET A 85 9.50 -7.64 -9.86
CA MET A 85 8.69 -8.86 -9.96
C MET A 85 9.53 -10.06 -10.38
N GLN A 86 10.48 -9.87 -11.28
CA GLN A 86 11.38 -10.93 -11.71
C GLN A 86 12.30 -11.36 -10.58
N LYS A 87 12.88 -10.39 -9.85
CA LYS A 87 13.75 -10.65 -8.71
C LYS A 87 13.05 -11.48 -7.62
N TYR A 88 11.78 -11.19 -7.36
CA TYR A 88 10.99 -11.83 -6.30
C TYR A 88 9.95 -12.81 -6.84
N ALA A 89 10.22 -13.41 -8.01
CA ALA A 89 9.28 -14.34 -8.65
C ALA A 89 8.92 -15.53 -7.75
N ASN A 90 9.83 -15.95 -6.87
CA ASN A 90 9.63 -17.09 -5.98
C ASN A 90 8.84 -16.74 -4.71
N VAL A 91 8.63 -15.47 -4.41
CA VAL A 91 7.86 -15.07 -3.20
C VAL A 91 6.38 -15.46 -3.32
N PRO A 92 5.58 -15.27 -4.38
CA PRO A 92 5.72 -14.45 -5.58
C PRO A 92 5.23 -13.00 -5.35
N MET A 93 6.00 -12.05 -5.83
CA MET A 93 5.64 -10.63 -5.75
C MET A 93 4.53 -10.30 -6.74
N SER A 94 3.45 -9.68 -6.26
CA SER A 94 2.38 -9.20 -7.13
C SER A 94 2.76 -7.88 -7.81
N LEU A 95 2.03 -7.52 -8.86
CA LEU A 95 2.18 -6.22 -9.48
C LEU A 95 1.95 -5.08 -8.47
N ALA A 96 0.94 -5.22 -7.63
CA ALA A 96 0.65 -4.22 -6.59
C ALA A 96 1.84 -4.06 -5.63
N ASP A 97 2.40 -5.17 -5.14
CA ASP A 97 3.56 -5.15 -4.25
C ASP A 97 4.75 -4.45 -4.90
N ALA A 98 5.02 -4.78 -6.16
CA ALA A 98 6.13 -4.19 -6.90
C ALA A 98 5.95 -2.68 -7.07
N CYS A 99 4.73 -2.23 -7.36
CA CYS A 99 4.42 -0.81 -7.45
C CYS A 99 4.68 -0.09 -6.13
N LEU A 100 4.26 -0.69 -5.00
CA LEU A 100 4.47 -0.09 -3.69
C LEU A 100 5.96 -0.01 -3.32
N VAL A 101 6.73 -1.06 -3.58
CA VAL A 101 8.18 -1.03 -3.36
C VAL A 101 8.81 0.07 -4.21
N ARG A 102 8.44 0.16 -5.48
CA ARG A 102 8.96 1.22 -6.36
C ARG A 102 8.61 2.62 -5.84
N MET A 103 7.40 2.81 -5.32
CA MET A 103 7.02 4.09 -4.73
C MET A 103 7.94 4.48 -3.58
N THR A 104 8.39 3.53 -2.76
CA THR A 104 9.34 3.84 -1.69
C THR A 104 10.69 4.29 -2.22
N GLU A 105 11.05 3.87 -3.42
CA GLU A 105 12.34 4.22 -4.02
C GLU A 105 12.38 5.65 -4.58
N THR A 106 11.22 6.22 -4.86
CA THR A 106 11.11 7.53 -5.51
C THR A 106 10.60 8.63 -4.58
N ARG A 107 10.38 8.34 -3.30
CA ARG A 107 9.86 9.29 -2.33
C ARG A 107 10.77 9.42 -1.12
N ALA A 108 10.81 10.62 -0.54
CA ALA A 108 11.56 10.87 0.69
C ALA A 108 10.78 10.35 1.90
N ASP A 109 11.48 9.76 2.84
CA ASP A 109 10.94 9.28 4.12
C ASP A 109 9.63 8.48 3.95
N PRO A 110 9.63 7.41 3.12
CA PRO A 110 8.41 6.63 2.87
C PRO A 110 8.13 5.67 4.01
N ILE A 111 6.84 5.34 4.19
CA ILE A 111 6.42 4.22 5.04
C ILE A 111 5.20 3.56 4.42
N ILE A 112 5.20 2.23 4.35
CA ILE A 112 4.06 1.45 3.87
C ILE A 112 3.26 0.91 5.04
N LEU A 113 1.95 1.12 5.03
CA LEU A 113 1.02 0.46 5.95
C LEU A 113 0.43 -0.74 5.23
N THR A 114 0.70 -1.93 5.73
CA THR A 114 0.30 -3.19 5.08
C THR A 114 0.03 -4.29 6.10
N THR A 115 -0.80 -5.25 5.73
CA THR A 115 -0.98 -6.48 6.52
C THR A 115 -0.14 -7.64 5.98
N ASP A 116 0.63 -7.41 4.92
CA ASP A 116 1.41 -8.45 4.23
C ASP A 116 2.85 -8.50 4.72
N GLY A 117 3.20 -9.60 5.39
CA GLY A 117 4.55 -9.83 5.92
C GLY A 117 5.63 -9.92 4.85
N ASP A 118 5.28 -10.15 3.59
CA ASP A 118 6.25 -10.26 2.50
C ASP A 118 7.04 -8.95 2.30
N PHE A 119 6.51 -7.82 2.73
CA PHE A 119 7.24 -6.55 2.67
C PHE A 119 8.50 -6.54 3.54
N ARG A 120 8.64 -7.46 4.47
CA ARG A 120 9.89 -7.66 5.22
C ARG A 120 10.96 -8.37 4.39
N ILE A 121 10.55 -9.12 3.37
CA ILE A 121 11.45 -9.85 2.45
C ILE A 121 11.97 -8.92 1.36
N TYR A 122 11.09 -8.08 0.81
CA TYR A 122 11.43 -7.18 -0.29
C TYR A 122 12.49 -6.17 0.15
N ARG A 123 13.25 -5.67 -0.84
CA ARG A 123 14.26 -4.63 -0.61
C ARG A 123 14.04 -3.48 -1.58
N ARG A 124 14.23 -2.26 -1.09
CA ARG A 124 14.28 -1.06 -1.92
C ARG A 124 15.73 -0.75 -2.24
N HIS A 125 15.98 -0.13 -3.39
CA HIS A 125 17.34 0.19 -3.85
C HIS A 125 18.26 -1.05 -3.77
N SER A 126 17.73 -2.21 -4.11
CA SER A 126 18.38 -3.53 -4.12
C SER A 126 18.74 -4.11 -2.75
N ARG A 127 19.05 -3.32 -1.74
CA ARG A 127 19.62 -3.79 -0.47
C ARG A 127 18.91 -3.32 0.78
N GLN A 128 18.22 -2.18 0.73
CA GLN A 128 17.63 -1.57 1.93
C GLN A 128 16.30 -2.23 2.27
N MET A 129 16.03 -2.36 3.55
CA MET A 129 14.72 -2.79 4.01
C MET A 129 13.65 -1.78 3.56
N VAL A 130 12.50 -2.30 3.19
CA VAL A 130 11.33 -1.47 2.88
C VAL A 130 10.73 -0.98 4.20
N PRO A 131 10.67 0.35 4.43
CA PRO A 131 10.02 0.86 5.64
C PRO A 131 8.53 0.51 5.63
N CYS A 132 8.09 -0.26 6.63
CA CYS A 132 6.69 -0.70 6.68
C CYS A 132 6.24 -0.92 8.12
N VAL A 133 4.92 -0.79 8.33
CA VAL A 133 4.25 -1.17 9.57
C VAL A 133 3.33 -2.33 9.25
N ILE A 134 3.50 -3.42 9.98
CA ILE A 134 2.74 -4.66 9.77
C ILE A 134 2.20 -5.10 11.14
N PRO A 135 0.97 -5.65 11.22
CA PRO A 135 0.46 -6.18 12.47
C PRO A 135 1.35 -7.27 13.06
N SER A 136 1.41 -7.34 14.38
CA SER A 136 2.18 -8.36 15.08
C SER A 136 1.55 -9.75 14.90
#